data_2a9001e900ad443320e01fafad07d3a3
#
_entry.id   2a9001e900ad443320e01fafad07d3a3
#
_cell.length_a   1.000
_cell.length_b   1.000
_cell.length_c   1.000
_cell.angle_alpha   90.00
_cell.angle_beta   90.00
_cell.angle_gamma   90.00
#
_symmetry.space_group_name_H-M   'P 1'
#
loop_
_entity.id
_entity.type
_entity.pdbx_description
1 polymer ?
#
loop_
_entity_poly.entity_id
_entity_poly.type
_entity_poly.pdbx_seq_one_letter_code
_entity_poly.pdbx_strand_id
1 'polypeptide(L)'
;MQILIHHLNIFCQKKDASLHPFLNLILQIIQQNLPEAVMNRTLTYAITQNEHKTKIEHFLREKGFSRQLLIALKQDTDSVFVNGQPRYMNERLVDGDKLTINIREDEISEKIEPINLPLNILYEDEDIIVINKPAGMPIHPSINNYGNTLANALAYYYECQNKPFIFRCTNRLDRDTSGVTIIAKNQLSSGILSTMVMKHEVSREYLAIVKGTDLPDSGTINAPIGRMPGSIIERRIDFKDGETAITHYRVLERKNGHSLVSLKLETGRTHQIRIHMKYLGYPLIGDYLYNPDMNYLSRQALHSYRMSFIHPITGEFMEFIAPLPEDMQRIISL
;
A
#
# COMPACT_ATOMS: atom_id res chain seq x y z
N MET A 1 15.33 -2.85 -31.30
CA MET A 1 15.99 -3.47 -30.15
C MET A 1 14.98 -3.90 -29.07
N GLN A 2 14.07 -3.04 -28.60
CA GLN A 2 13.03 -3.38 -27.60
C GLN A 2 12.06 -4.51 -28.07
N ILE A 3 11.67 -4.55 -29.34
CA ILE A 3 10.83 -5.62 -29.90
C ILE A 3 11.56 -6.98 -29.89
N LEU A 4 12.87 -6.98 -30.10
CA LEU A 4 13.71 -8.18 -30.06
C LEU A 4 13.83 -8.75 -28.63
N ILE A 5 13.97 -7.88 -27.63
CA ILE A 5 14.02 -8.25 -26.20
C ILE A 5 12.67 -8.80 -25.75
N HIS A 6 11.57 -8.19 -26.17
CA HIS A 6 10.20 -8.67 -25.88
C HIS A 6 9.93 -10.06 -26.49
N HIS A 7 10.37 -10.30 -27.72
CA HIS A 7 10.25 -11.62 -28.36
C HIS A 7 11.18 -12.67 -27.73
N LEU A 8 12.38 -12.27 -27.28
CA LEU A 8 13.32 -13.17 -26.59
C LEU A 8 12.81 -13.53 -25.19
N ASN A 9 12.20 -12.62 -24.44
CA ASN A 9 11.57 -12.92 -23.15
C ASN A 9 10.36 -13.83 -23.28
N ILE A 10 9.53 -13.67 -24.34
CA ILE A 10 8.42 -14.60 -24.63
C ILE A 10 8.97 -16.00 -24.99
N PHE A 11 10.13 -16.07 -25.64
CA PHE A 11 10.79 -17.34 -25.99
C PHE A 11 11.42 -18.03 -24.77
N CYS A 12 11.97 -17.28 -23.80
CA CYS A 12 12.48 -17.82 -22.53
C CYS A 12 11.37 -18.37 -21.60
N GLN A 13 10.14 -17.88 -21.70
CA GLN A 13 9.00 -18.40 -20.93
C GLN A 13 8.51 -19.79 -21.41
N LYS A 14 8.83 -20.19 -22.64
CA LYS A 14 8.68 -21.58 -23.08
C LYS A 14 9.96 -22.31 -22.72
N LYS A 15 9.98 -22.96 -21.54
CA LYS A 15 11.05 -23.84 -21.05
C LYS A 15 11.36 -24.95 -22.08
N ASP A 16 12.10 -24.61 -23.13
CA ASP A 16 12.70 -25.56 -24.02
C ASP A 16 14.19 -25.70 -23.64
N ALA A 17 14.54 -26.84 -23.08
CA ALA A 17 15.86 -27.13 -22.47
C ALA A 17 17.01 -27.20 -23.50
N SER A 18 16.80 -26.75 -24.73
CA SER A 18 17.77 -26.84 -25.84
C SER A 18 18.31 -25.51 -26.37
N LEU A 19 18.14 -24.40 -25.64
CA LEU A 19 18.73 -23.13 -26.04
C LEU A 19 20.27 -23.21 -25.99
N HIS A 20 20.88 -23.00 -27.17
CA HIS A 20 22.32 -23.08 -27.39
C HIS A 20 23.09 -22.22 -26.36
N PRO A 21 24.17 -22.70 -25.73
CA PRO A 21 24.97 -21.96 -24.75
C PRO A 21 25.36 -20.54 -25.18
N PHE A 22 25.47 -20.31 -26.47
CA PHE A 22 25.78 -19.02 -27.09
C PHE A 22 24.66 -17.99 -26.91
N LEU A 23 23.38 -18.41 -26.93
CA LEU A 23 22.22 -17.53 -26.73
C LEU A 23 22.14 -17.08 -25.25
N ASN A 24 22.43 -17.99 -24.33
CA ASN A 24 22.50 -17.67 -22.90
C ASN A 24 23.65 -16.69 -22.58
N LEU A 25 24.80 -16.85 -23.25
CA LEU A 25 25.92 -15.92 -23.11
C LEU A 25 25.57 -14.53 -23.66
N ILE A 26 24.89 -14.47 -24.81
CA ILE A 26 24.42 -13.19 -25.38
C ILE A 26 23.40 -12.53 -24.48
N LEU A 27 22.44 -13.28 -23.91
CA LEU A 27 21.48 -12.76 -22.96
C LEU A 27 22.16 -12.26 -21.67
N GLN A 28 23.14 -12.97 -21.14
CA GLN A 28 23.95 -12.50 -20.02
C GLN A 28 24.73 -11.22 -20.33
N ILE A 29 25.36 -11.13 -21.51
CA ILE A 29 26.10 -9.93 -21.95
C ILE A 29 25.14 -8.75 -22.15
N ILE A 30 23.95 -8.98 -22.70
CA ILE A 30 22.91 -7.94 -22.85
C ILE A 30 22.39 -7.49 -21.49
N GLN A 31 22.13 -8.41 -20.56
CA GLN A 31 21.69 -8.09 -19.20
C GLN A 31 22.77 -7.34 -18.40
N GLN A 32 24.04 -7.69 -18.54
CA GLN A 32 25.18 -7.00 -17.88
C GLN A 32 25.46 -5.61 -18.44
N ASN A 33 25.04 -5.32 -19.68
CA ASN A 33 25.30 -4.03 -20.36
C ASN A 33 24.04 -3.15 -20.48
N LEU A 34 22.87 -3.60 -19.97
CA LEU A 34 21.75 -2.69 -19.79
C LEU A 34 22.07 -1.76 -18.63
N PRO A 35 21.93 -0.43 -18.78
CA PRO A 35 22.04 0.46 -17.64
C PRO A 35 21.01 0.00 -16.59
N GLU A 36 21.45 -0.16 -15.35
CA GLU A 36 20.53 -0.46 -14.24
C GLU A 36 19.37 0.53 -14.31
N ALA A 37 18.16 0.01 -14.34
CA ALA A 37 16.97 0.84 -14.40
C ALA A 37 16.82 1.54 -13.05
N VAL A 38 17.26 2.80 -12.98
CA VAL A 38 17.17 3.64 -11.79
C VAL A 38 15.80 4.30 -11.74
N MET A 39 15.11 4.19 -10.62
CA MET A 39 13.90 4.96 -10.39
C MET A 39 14.29 6.41 -10.07
N ASN A 40 13.94 7.34 -10.94
CA ASN A 40 14.19 8.76 -10.76
C ASN A 40 12.88 9.49 -10.55
N ARG A 41 12.76 10.20 -9.43
CA ARG A 41 11.67 11.14 -9.19
C ARG A 41 12.22 12.56 -9.06
N THR A 42 11.93 13.42 -10.02
CA THR A 42 12.35 14.83 -10.01
C THR A 42 11.19 15.70 -9.49
N LEU A 43 11.48 16.51 -8.50
CA LEU A 43 10.55 17.49 -7.93
C LEU A 43 11.11 18.89 -8.12
N THR A 44 10.24 19.83 -8.44
CA THR A 44 10.61 21.24 -8.63
C THR A 44 9.74 22.13 -7.75
N TYR A 45 10.39 23.03 -7.02
CA TYR A 45 9.74 24.01 -6.17
C TYR A 45 10.11 25.44 -6.61
N ALA A 46 9.12 26.29 -6.82
CA ALA A 46 9.34 27.73 -6.96
C ALA A 46 9.43 28.31 -5.55
N ILE A 47 10.52 28.98 -5.24
CA ILE A 47 10.76 29.60 -3.93
C ILE A 47 10.17 30.99 -3.92
N THR A 48 9.38 31.29 -2.90
CA THR A 48 8.73 32.57 -2.70
C THR A 48 9.36 33.33 -1.54
N GLN A 49 8.89 34.54 -1.30
CA GLN A 49 9.34 35.39 -0.20
C GLN A 49 9.19 34.70 1.18
N ASN A 50 8.24 33.75 1.32
CA ASN A 50 8.03 33.02 2.57
C ASN A 50 9.19 32.10 2.92
N GLU A 51 9.84 31.54 1.90
CA GLU A 51 10.96 30.61 2.05
C GLU A 51 12.33 31.33 1.95
N HIS A 52 12.33 32.64 1.71
CA HIS A 52 13.56 33.46 1.59
C HIS A 52 14.45 33.29 2.83
N LYS A 53 15.73 33.05 2.62
CA LYS A 53 16.77 32.77 3.64
C LYS A 53 16.59 31.46 4.42
N THR A 54 15.60 30.63 4.10
CA THR A 54 15.46 29.28 4.66
C THR A 54 16.55 28.37 4.11
N LYS A 55 17.14 27.51 4.95
CA LYS A 55 18.09 26.47 4.47
C LYS A 55 17.34 25.43 3.64
N ILE A 56 17.94 24.94 2.57
CA ILE A 56 17.36 23.89 1.71
C ILE A 56 16.91 22.68 2.55
N GLU A 57 17.75 22.20 3.48
CA GLU A 57 17.39 21.07 4.35
C GLU A 57 16.12 21.35 5.19
N HIS A 58 15.97 22.56 5.71
CA HIS A 58 14.81 22.92 6.52
C HIS A 58 13.54 22.95 5.68
N PHE A 59 13.60 23.60 4.51
CA PHE A 59 12.51 23.62 3.53
C PHE A 59 12.06 22.21 3.15
N LEU A 60 13.01 21.29 2.85
CA LEU A 60 12.67 19.92 2.47
C LEU A 60 12.04 19.14 3.63
N ARG A 61 12.47 19.38 4.88
CA ARG A 61 11.79 18.79 6.07
C ARG A 61 10.33 19.22 6.16
N GLU A 62 10.03 20.49 5.94
CA GLU A 62 8.66 21.01 5.93
C GLU A 62 7.84 20.40 4.79
N LYS A 63 8.48 20.05 3.67
CA LYS A 63 7.85 19.31 2.55
C LYS A 63 7.73 17.79 2.80
N GLY A 64 8.05 17.30 3.99
CA GLY A 64 7.87 15.90 4.37
C GLY A 64 9.04 14.95 4.06
N PHE A 65 10.20 15.49 3.67
CA PHE A 65 11.41 14.68 3.47
C PHE A 65 11.90 14.10 4.80
N SER A 66 11.96 12.78 4.89
CA SER A 66 12.44 12.08 6.08
C SER A 66 13.93 12.33 6.31
N ARG A 67 14.39 12.14 7.56
CA ARG A 67 15.81 12.24 7.89
C ARG A 67 16.69 11.33 7.03
N GLN A 68 16.23 10.10 6.76
CA GLN A 68 16.97 9.14 5.93
C GLN A 68 17.09 9.63 4.49
N LEU A 69 16.00 10.11 3.90
CA LEU A 69 16.00 10.66 2.55
C LEU A 69 16.92 11.88 2.44
N LEU A 70 16.90 12.79 3.43
CA LEU A 70 17.81 13.94 3.46
C LEU A 70 19.28 13.53 3.56
N ILE A 71 19.61 12.45 4.26
CA ILE A 71 20.97 11.91 4.32
C ILE A 71 21.38 11.36 2.95
N ALA A 72 20.52 10.59 2.28
CA ALA A 72 20.76 10.07 0.94
C ALA A 72 21.02 11.20 -0.07
N LEU A 73 20.15 12.22 -0.07
CA LEU A 73 20.33 13.41 -0.93
C LEU A 73 21.63 14.19 -0.67
N LYS A 74 22.16 14.18 0.56
CA LYS A 74 23.45 14.80 0.88
C LYS A 74 24.65 14.06 0.30
N GLN A 75 24.51 12.75 0.10
CA GLN A 75 25.58 11.89 -0.42
C GLN A 75 25.63 11.86 -1.95
N ASP A 76 24.52 12.21 -2.61
CA ASP A 76 24.40 12.27 -4.06
C ASP A 76 24.56 13.72 -4.55
N THR A 77 25.67 14.00 -5.24
CA THR A 77 25.99 15.34 -5.77
C THR A 77 25.02 15.82 -6.86
N ASP A 78 24.29 14.89 -7.47
CA ASP A 78 23.34 15.15 -8.55
C ASP A 78 21.87 15.20 -8.06
N SER A 79 21.67 15.39 -6.76
CA SER A 79 20.36 15.34 -6.15
C SER A 79 19.71 16.71 -5.91
N VAL A 80 20.51 17.78 -5.69
CA VAL A 80 19.98 19.10 -5.28
C VAL A 80 20.54 20.19 -6.19
N PHE A 81 19.64 20.91 -6.86
CA PHE A 81 19.96 22.00 -7.76
C PHE A 81 19.13 23.24 -7.44
N VAL A 82 19.76 24.42 -7.51
CA VAL A 82 19.08 25.70 -7.51
C VAL A 82 19.42 26.42 -8.81
N ASN A 83 18.40 26.79 -9.58
CA ASN A 83 18.55 27.42 -10.90
C ASN A 83 19.46 26.62 -11.85
N GLY A 84 19.39 25.29 -11.76
CA GLY A 84 20.20 24.36 -12.58
C GLY A 84 21.64 24.17 -12.11
N GLN A 85 22.06 24.80 -11.00
CA GLN A 85 23.40 24.62 -10.42
C GLN A 85 23.34 23.73 -9.17
N PRO A 86 24.27 22.77 -9.01
CA PRO A 86 24.36 21.94 -7.81
C PRO A 86 24.53 22.81 -6.55
N ARG A 87 23.85 22.44 -5.46
CA ARG A 87 23.85 23.15 -4.19
C ARG A 87 23.93 22.22 -3.00
N TYR A 88 24.52 22.73 -1.91
CA TYR A 88 24.56 22.00 -0.65
C TYR A 88 23.31 22.27 0.19
N MET A 89 22.86 21.28 0.94
CA MET A 89 21.66 21.32 1.77
C MET A 89 21.66 22.39 2.88
N ASN A 90 22.84 22.89 3.27
CA ASN A 90 23.02 23.96 4.25
C ASN A 90 22.91 25.36 3.65
N GLU A 91 22.90 25.50 2.34
CA GLU A 91 22.74 26.78 1.65
C GLU A 91 21.32 27.33 1.82
N ARG A 92 21.20 28.67 1.63
CA ARG A 92 19.93 29.36 1.81
C ARG A 92 19.29 29.66 0.48
N LEU A 93 17.97 29.45 0.43
CA LEU A 93 17.11 29.78 -0.69
C LEU A 93 16.89 31.28 -0.79
N VAL A 94 16.70 31.78 -2.00
CA VAL A 94 16.39 33.17 -2.31
C VAL A 94 15.02 33.23 -3.01
N ASP A 95 14.25 34.28 -2.77
CA ASP A 95 13.00 34.51 -3.49
C ASP A 95 13.23 34.52 -5.00
N GLY A 96 12.41 33.80 -5.74
CA GLY A 96 12.53 33.58 -7.18
C GLY A 96 13.39 32.37 -7.58
N ASP A 97 14.06 31.70 -6.64
CA ASP A 97 14.81 30.48 -6.94
C ASP A 97 13.91 29.34 -7.43
N LYS A 98 14.45 28.53 -8.33
CA LYS A 98 13.89 27.24 -8.75
C LYS A 98 14.71 26.12 -8.13
N LEU A 99 14.19 25.52 -7.04
CA LEU A 99 14.81 24.35 -6.39
C LEU A 99 14.38 23.07 -7.08
N THR A 100 15.31 22.27 -7.56
CA THR A 100 15.06 20.96 -8.17
C THR A 100 15.70 19.87 -7.32
N ILE A 101 14.94 18.84 -7.00
CA ILE A 101 15.38 17.68 -6.22
C ILE A 101 15.22 16.43 -7.07
N ASN A 102 16.29 15.66 -7.23
CA ASN A 102 16.28 14.36 -7.88
C ASN A 102 16.40 13.26 -6.81
N ILE A 103 15.34 12.49 -6.64
CA ILE A 103 15.34 11.31 -5.77
C ILE A 103 15.67 10.11 -6.67
N ARG A 104 16.83 9.49 -6.43
CA ARG A 104 17.25 8.27 -7.13
C ARG A 104 17.08 7.09 -6.20
N GLU A 105 16.57 6.00 -6.73
CA GLU A 105 16.43 4.74 -6.01
C GLU A 105 17.00 3.63 -6.89
N ASP A 106 18.20 3.20 -6.54
CA ASP A 106 18.96 2.19 -7.28
C ASP A 106 18.64 0.77 -6.79
N GLU A 107 17.92 0.66 -5.66
CA GLU A 107 17.52 -0.61 -5.09
C GLU A 107 16.21 -1.11 -5.71
N ILE A 108 16.13 -2.40 -5.95
CA ILE A 108 14.90 -3.13 -6.26
C ILE A 108 14.56 -4.04 -5.08
N SER A 109 13.30 -4.44 -4.98
CA SER A 109 12.90 -5.42 -3.96
C SER A 109 13.40 -6.82 -4.35
N GLU A 110 14.70 -7.07 -4.25
CA GLU A 110 15.40 -8.27 -4.73
C GLU A 110 14.79 -9.61 -4.28
N LYS A 111 14.01 -9.60 -3.20
CA LYS A 111 13.39 -10.80 -2.63
C LYS A 111 11.95 -11.02 -3.06
N ILE A 112 11.40 -10.17 -3.92
CA ILE A 112 10.02 -10.28 -4.39
C ILE A 112 10.04 -10.79 -5.83
N GLU A 113 9.71 -12.05 -6.01
CA GLU A 113 9.62 -12.68 -7.33
C GLU A 113 8.49 -12.05 -8.14
N PRO A 114 8.74 -11.56 -9.38
CA PRO A 114 7.70 -11.08 -10.28
C PRO A 114 6.79 -12.22 -10.74
N ILE A 115 5.50 -12.14 -10.47
CA ILE A 115 4.52 -13.17 -10.84
C ILE A 115 3.30 -12.52 -11.47
N ASN A 116 2.90 -13.03 -12.64
CA ASN A 116 1.73 -12.55 -13.35
C ASN A 116 0.44 -12.92 -12.60
N LEU A 117 -0.05 -12.01 -11.80
CA LEU A 117 -1.31 -12.10 -11.06
C LEU A 117 -2.25 -10.95 -11.48
N PRO A 118 -3.57 -11.15 -11.44
CA PRO A 118 -4.51 -10.10 -11.81
C PRO A 118 -4.43 -8.90 -10.86
N LEU A 119 -4.36 -7.70 -11.43
CA LEU A 119 -4.40 -6.42 -10.73
C LEU A 119 -5.64 -5.62 -11.18
N ASN A 120 -6.35 -5.06 -10.22
CA ASN A 120 -7.40 -4.07 -10.46
C ASN A 120 -6.91 -2.70 -9.96
N ILE A 121 -6.31 -1.93 -10.88
CA ILE A 121 -5.75 -0.60 -10.60
C ILE A 121 -6.88 0.42 -10.68
N LEU A 122 -7.11 1.15 -9.58
CA LEU A 122 -8.09 2.24 -9.51
C LEU A 122 -7.48 3.58 -9.94
N TYR A 123 -6.18 3.75 -9.66
CA TYR A 123 -5.44 4.97 -10.02
C TYR A 123 -3.93 4.70 -10.02
N GLU A 124 -3.20 5.37 -10.87
CA GLU A 124 -1.74 5.38 -10.86
C GLU A 124 -1.21 6.71 -11.41
N ASP A 125 -0.20 7.25 -10.72
CA ASP A 125 0.63 8.36 -11.20
C ASP A 125 2.13 8.10 -10.92
N GLU A 126 2.95 9.14 -10.85
CA GLU A 126 4.39 9.02 -10.56
C GLU A 126 4.69 8.67 -9.10
N ASP A 127 3.75 8.92 -8.18
CA ASP A 127 3.98 8.93 -6.75
C ASP A 127 3.26 7.82 -5.99
N ILE A 128 2.06 7.42 -6.48
CA ILE A 128 1.23 6.39 -5.85
C ILE A 128 0.58 5.46 -6.87
N ILE A 129 0.23 4.27 -6.42
CA ILE A 129 -0.70 3.39 -7.12
C ILE A 129 -1.76 2.91 -6.12
N VAL A 130 -3.04 3.00 -6.52
CA VAL A 130 -4.20 2.59 -5.72
C VAL A 130 -4.83 1.37 -6.36
N ILE A 131 -5.00 0.33 -5.57
CA ILE A 131 -5.45 -0.99 -6.01
C ILE A 131 -6.76 -1.37 -5.31
N ASN A 132 -7.72 -1.93 -6.03
CA ASN A 132 -8.78 -2.74 -5.47
C ASN A 132 -8.27 -4.18 -5.31
N LYS A 133 -7.71 -4.49 -4.13
CA LYS A 133 -7.12 -5.79 -3.85
C LYS A 133 -8.19 -6.89 -3.80
N PRO A 134 -8.05 -8.01 -4.51
CA PRO A 134 -8.94 -9.15 -4.35
C PRO A 134 -8.77 -9.79 -2.96
N ALA A 135 -9.76 -10.54 -2.52
CA ALA A 135 -9.62 -11.47 -1.40
C ALA A 135 -8.70 -12.65 -1.78
N GLY A 136 -8.13 -13.32 -0.80
CA GLY A 136 -7.20 -14.45 -1.01
C GLY A 136 -5.78 -14.03 -1.37
N MET A 137 -5.49 -12.75 -1.56
CA MET A 137 -4.18 -12.21 -1.92
C MET A 137 -3.55 -11.48 -0.71
N PRO A 138 -2.48 -12.02 -0.10
CA PRO A 138 -1.71 -11.29 0.90
C PRO A 138 -1.06 -10.03 0.31
N ILE A 139 -0.75 -9.05 1.17
CA ILE A 139 -0.06 -7.83 0.73
C ILE A 139 1.41 -8.12 0.38
N HIS A 140 2.10 -8.88 1.23
CA HIS A 140 3.55 -9.10 1.14
C HIS A 140 3.88 -10.59 1.29
N PRO A 141 4.96 -11.08 0.67
CA PRO A 141 5.46 -12.44 0.89
C PRO A 141 5.67 -12.75 2.38
N SER A 142 5.27 -13.94 2.77
CA SER A 142 5.41 -14.46 4.13
C SER A 142 5.52 -15.99 4.10
N ILE A 143 5.79 -16.62 5.24
CA ILE A 143 5.82 -18.07 5.35
C ILE A 143 4.53 -18.66 4.77
N ASN A 144 4.66 -19.59 3.82
CA ASN A 144 3.58 -20.22 3.04
C ASN A 144 2.83 -19.34 2.02
N ASN A 145 3.27 -18.10 1.79
CA ASN A 145 2.70 -17.19 0.81
C ASN A 145 3.83 -16.44 0.08
N TYR A 146 4.60 -17.14 -0.75
CA TYR A 146 5.77 -16.54 -1.41
C TYR A 146 5.46 -15.95 -2.78
N GLY A 147 4.51 -16.52 -3.53
CA GLY A 147 4.26 -16.21 -4.94
C GLY A 147 2.86 -15.72 -5.28
N ASN A 148 1.99 -15.47 -4.30
CA ASN A 148 0.59 -15.12 -4.52
C ASN A 148 0.20 -13.78 -3.89
N THR A 149 1.16 -12.84 -3.75
CA THR A 149 0.95 -11.59 -3.03
C THR A 149 0.78 -10.39 -3.96
N LEU A 150 0.22 -9.30 -3.45
CA LEU A 150 0.14 -8.04 -4.17
C LEU A 150 1.52 -7.52 -4.57
N ALA A 151 2.53 -7.75 -3.73
CA ALA A 151 3.91 -7.38 -4.02
C ALA A 151 4.46 -8.13 -5.24
N ASN A 152 4.19 -9.44 -5.38
CA ASN A 152 4.57 -10.22 -6.57
C ASN A 152 3.88 -9.72 -7.85
N ALA A 153 2.57 -9.41 -7.75
CA ALA A 153 1.79 -8.89 -8.87
C ALA A 153 2.33 -7.54 -9.37
N LEU A 154 2.66 -6.63 -8.44
CA LEU A 154 3.21 -5.32 -8.77
C LEU A 154 4.65 -5.41 -9.28
N ALA A 155 5.48 -6.29 -8.73
CA ALA A 155 6.81 -6.55 -9.27
C ALA A 155 6.74 -6.97 -10.75
N TYR A 156 5.83 -7.88 -11.10
CA TYR A 156 5.60 -8.27 -12.49
C TYR A 156 5.06 -7.12 -13.36
N TYR A 157 4.11 -6.34 -12.83
CA TYR A 157 3.52 -5.21 -13.54
C TYR A 157 4.57 -4.17 -13.95
N TYR A 158 5.52 -3.85 -13.05
CA TYR A 158 6.59 -2.90 -13.34
C TYR A 158 7.74 -3.52 -14.15
N GLU A 159 8.04 -4.80 -13.95
CA GLU A 159 9.01 -5.54 -14.78
C GLU A 159 8.60 -5.50 -16.27
N CYS A 160 7.32 -5.74 -16.58
CA CYS A 160 6.78 -5.65 -17.95
C CYS A 160 6.94 -4.26 -18.57
N GLN A 161 7.08 -3.21 -17.75
CA GLN A 161 7.32 -1.83 -18.19
C GLN A 161 8.82 -1.47 -18.22
N ASN A 162 9.71 -2.40 -17.87
CA ASN A 162 11.14 -2.17 -17.64
C ASN A 162 11.39 -1.02 -16.62
N LYS A 163 10.58 -0.95 -15.57
CA LYS A 163 10.70 0.02 -14.49
C LYS A 163 11.15 -0.69 -13.20
N PRO A 164 12.16 -0.19 -12.50
CA PRO A 164 12.49 -0.68 -11.17
C PRO A 164 11.32 -0.39 -10.22
N PHE A 165 11.13 -1.24 -9.23
CA PHE A 165 10.04 -1.06 -8.28
C PHE A 165 10.43 -1.58 -6.90
N ILE A 166 10.22 -0.73 -5.89
CA ILE A 166 10.31 -1.11 -4.48
C ILE A 166 8.91 -1.09 -3.88
N PHE A 167 8.50 -2.24 -3.34
CA PHE A 167 7.17 -2.39 -2.76
C PHE A 167 7.05 -1.66 -1.42
N ARG A 168 6.21 -0.61 -1.36
CA ARG A 168 5.98 0.22 -0.15
C ARG A 168 4.48 0.37 0.10
N CYS A 169 3.91 -0.57 0.82
CA CYS A 169 2.51 -0.53 1.22
C CYS A 169 2.33 0.29 2.49
N THR A 170 1.52 1.32 2.44
CA THR A 170 1.28 2.25 3.57
C THR A 170 0.13 1.80 4.47
N ASN A 171 -0.81 0.98 3.97
CA ASN A 171 -1.91 0.39 4.72
C ASN A 171 -2.07 -1.09 4.39
N ARG A 172 -1.95 -1.93 5.39
CA ARG A 172 -2.09 -3.38 5.18
C ARG A 172 -3.54 -3.83 5.28
N LEU A 173 -3.94 -4.72 4.39
CA LEU A 173 -5.18 -5.49 4.48
C LEU A 173 -4.82 -6.95 4.78
N ASP A 174 -5.69 -7.64 5.52
CA ASP A 174 -5.55 -9.08 5.72
C ASP A 174 -5.65 -9.81 4.37
N ARG A 175 -5.12 -11.02 4.26
CA ARG A 175 -5.14 -11.84 3.03
C ARG A 175 -6.53 -11.85 2.40
N ASP A 176 -7.54 -12.16 3.19
CA ASP A 176 -8.91 -12.40 2.73
C ASP A 176 -9.82 -11.15 2.82
N THR A 177 -9.26 -10.01 3.23
CA THR A 177 -9.92 -8.70 3.15
C THR A 177 -9.67 -8.13 1.75
N SER A 178 -10.74 -7.79 1.04
CA SER A 178 -10.70 -7.14 -0.27
C SER A 178 -10.79 -5.61 -0.17
N GLY A 179 -10.56 -4.89 -1.28
CA GLY A 179 -10.83 -3.46 -1.40
C GLY A 179 -9.60 -2.57 -1.50
N VAL A 180 -9.81 -1.28 -1.26
CA VAL A 180 -8.83 -0.22 -1.54
C VAL A 180 -7.58 -0.35 -0.68
N THR A 181 -6.42 -0.35 -1.33
CA THR A 181 -5.09 -0.24 -0.72
C THR A 181 -4.20 0.69 -1.54
N ILE A 182 -3.28 1.41 -0.86
CA ILE A 182 -2.34 2.36 -1.47
C ILE A 182 -0.92 1.84 -1.35
N ILE A 183 -0.18 1.91 -2.43
CA ILE A 183 1.24 1.64 -2.50
C ILE A 183 1.95 2.91 -2.96
N ALA A 184 2.95 3.34 -2.21
CA ALA A 184 3.82 4.44 -2.60
C ALA A 184 4.87 3.95 -3.61
N LYS A 185 5.10 4.74 -4.66
CA LYS A 185 6.03 4.40 -5.73
C LYS A 185 7.45 4.90 -5.46
N ASN A 186 7.63 5.84 -4.53
CA ASN A 186 8.93 6.37 -4.15
C ASN A 186 9.02 6.59 -2.62
N GLN A 187 10.24 6.81 -2.14
CA GLN A 187 10.53 6.94 -0.72
C GLN A 187 9.89 8.18 -0.08
N LEU A 188 9.78 9.29 -0.81
CA LEU A 188 9.16 10.51 -0.30
C LEU A 188 7.65 10.31 -0.06
N SER A 189 6.95 9.83 -1.07
CA SER A 189 5.50 9.53 -0.97
C SER A 189 5.21 8.52 0.12
N SER A 190 6.07 7.49 0.28
CA SER A 190 5.97 6.51 1.36
C SER A 190 6.10 7.15 2.74
N GLY A 191 7.07 8.04 2.93
CA GLY A 191 7.29 8.75 4.19
C GLY A 191 6.12 9.67 4.56
N ILE A 192 5.61 10.44 3.59
CA ILE A 192 4.48 11.35 3.79
C ILE A 192 3.22 10.56 4.11
N LEU A 193 2.85 9.55 3.30
CA LEU A 193 1.67 8.72 3.53
C LEU A 193 1.72 7.98 4.87
N SER A 194 2.89 7.47 5.26
CA SER A 194 3.08 6.83 6.57
C SER A 194 2.82 7.81 7.72
N THR A 195 3.27 9.05 7.58
CA THR A 195 3.02 10.12 8.55
C THR A 195 1.54 10.48 8.62
N MET A 196 0.86 10.58 7.47
CA MET A 196 -0.58 10.84 7.40
C MET A 196 -1.40 9.71 8.05
N VAL A 197 -1.00 8.45 7.84
CA VAL A 197 -1.64 7.30 8.52
C VAL A 197 -1.46 7.39 10.04
N MET A 198 -0.26 7.73 10.52
CA MET A 198 0.00 7.91 11.97
C MET A 198 -0.80 9.06 12.58
N LYS A 199 -1.03 10.14 11.82
CA LYS A 199 -1.80 11.30 12.25
C LYS A 199 -3.30 11.15 12.06
N HIS A 200 -3.78 9.99 11.58
CA HIS A 200 -5.19 9.74 11.26
C HIS A 200 -5.76 10.66 10.15
N GLU A 201 -4.92 11.16 9.27
CA GLU A 201 -5.27 12.03 8.13
C GLU A 201 -5.73 11.21 6.91
N VAL A 202 -5.59 9.89 6.94
CA VAL A 202 -6.13 8.95 5.94
C VAL A 202 -7.44 8.38 6.44
N SER A 203 -8.55 8.77 5.83
CA SER A 203 -9.87 8.21 6.16
C SER A 203 -10.04 6.85 5.48
N ARG A 204 -10.49 5.86 6.26
CA ARG A 204 -10.71 4.48 5.79
C ARG A 204 -12.08 4.00 6.25
N GLU A 205 -12.94 3.67 5.29
CA GLU A 205 -14.25 3.10 5.55
C GLU A 205 -14.32 1.67 5.01
N TYR A 206 -14.79 0.78 5.85
CA TYR A 206 -14.94 -0.64 5.53
C TYR A 206 -16.41 -1.01 5.52
N LEU A 207 -16.77 -2.00 4.71
CA LEU A 207 -18.06 -2.69 4.79
C LEU A 207 -17.81 -4.10 5.31
N ALA A 208 -18.63 -4.53 6.26
CA ALA A 208 -18.61 -5.87 6.80
C ALA A 208 -20.03 -6.44 6.88
N ILE A 209 -20.16 -7.75 6.75
CA ILE A 209 -21.41 -8.45 7.03
C ILE A 209 -21.19 -9.26 8.32
N VAL A 210 -22.03 -8.99 9.31
CA VAL A 210 -21.96 -9.61 10.64
C VAL A 210 -23.18 -10.48 10.89
N LYS A 211 -23.02 -11.47 11.76
CA LYS A 211 -24.12 -12.34 12.22
C LYS A 211 -25.02 -11.57 13.20
N GLY A 212 -26.33 -11.67 13.02
CA GLY A 212 -27.33 -11.02 13.88
C GLY A 212 -27.94 -9.76 13.26
N THR A 213 -29.15 -9.43 13.70
CA THR A 213 -29.93 -8.26 13.25
C THR A 213 -30.28 -7.30 14.38
N ASP A 214 -29.89 -7.63 15.60
CA ASP A 214 -30.19 -6.88 16.84
C ASP A 214 -29.02 -5.98 17.28
N LEU A 215 -27.95 -5.87 16.47
CA LEU A 215 -26.87 -4.90 16.68
C LEU A 215 -27.46 -3.48 16.72
N PRO A 216 -27.12 -2.62 17.71
CA PRO A 216 -27.53 -1.22 17.72
C PRO A 216 -27.15 -0.47 16.42
N ASP A 217 -27.95 0.53 16.01
CA ASP A 217 -27.80 1.23 14.72
C ASP A 217 -26.43 1.83 14.50
N SER A 218 -25.79 2.26 15.56
CA SER A 218 -24.40 2.78 15.54
C SER A 218 -23.75 2.68 16.91
N GLY A 219 -22.43 2.74 16.92
CA GLY A 219 -21.67 2.75 18.16
C GLY A 219 -20.18 2.90 17.95
N THR A 220 -19.48 2.98 19.07
CA THR A 220 -18.02 3.05 19.13
C THR A 220 -17.49 1.92 20.00
N ILE A 221 -16.53 1.18 19.48
CA ILE A 221 -15.82 0.13 20.19
C ILE A 221 -14.45 0.69 20.55
N ASN A 222 -14.23 0.95 21.84
CA ASN A 222 -12.93 1.35 22.38
C ASN A 222 -12.43 0.21 23.27
N ALA A 223 -11.70 -0.74 22.68
CA ALA A 223 -11.24 -1.93 23.37
C ALA A 223 -9.83 -2.30 22.87
N PRO A 224 -8.82 -2.31 23.73
CA PRO A 224 -7.44 -2.53 23.35
C PRO A 224 -7.22 -3.97 22.84
N ILE A 225 -6.31 -4.12 21.86
CA ILE A 225 -6.05 -5.39 21.18
C ILE A 225 -4.64 -5.87 21.48
N GLY A 226 -4.54 -7.10 21.96
CA GLY A 226 -3.29 -7.81 22.20
C GLY A 226 -3.18 -9.11 21.38
N ARG A 227 -2.01 -9.74 21.44
CA ARG A 227 -1.79 -11.06 20.84
C ARG A 227 -2.44 -12.13 21.73
N MET A 228 -3.07 -13.13 21.13
CA MET A 228 -3.53 -14.31 21.85
C MET A 228 -2.31 -15.13 22.32
N PRO A 229 -2.19 -15.43 23.63
CA PRO A 229 -1.11 -16.30 24.11
C PRO A 229 -1.08 -17.64 23.37
N GLY A 230 0.10 -18.06 22.96
CA GLY A 230 0.28 -19.32 22.23
C GLY A 230 -0.08 -19.26 20.73
N SER A 231 -0.58 -18.14 20.21
CA SER A 231 -0.89 -17.98 18.79
C SER A 231 0.02 -16.94 18.12
N ILE A 232 0.48 -17.26 16.90
CA ILE A 232 1.26 -16.34 16.08
C ILE A 232 0.33 -15.33 15.37
N ILE A 233 -0.88 -15.76 14.99
CA ILE A 233 -1.79 -14.99 14.14
C ILE A 233 -2.96 -14.38 14.88
N GLU A 234 -3.50 -15.07 15.90
CA GLU A 234 -4.70 -14.62 16.59
C GLU A 234 -4.46 -13.39 17.48
N ARG A 235 -5.50 -12.59 17.58
CA ARG A 235 -5.57 -11.41 18.47
C ARG A 235 -6.77 -11.55 19.41
N ARG A 236 -6.74 -10.83 20.52
CA ARG A 236 -7.83 -10.77 21.51
C ARG A 236 -8.00 -9.35 22.03
N ILE A 237 -9.14 -9.08 22.67
CA ILE A 237 -9.27 -7.92 23.54
C ILE A 237 -8.39 -8.15 24.77
N ASP A 238 -7.56 -7.17 25.07
CA ASP A 238 -6.59 -7.26 26.16
C ASP A 238 -6.46 -5.91 26.87
N PHE A 239 -7.23 -5.73 27.93
CA PHE A 239 -7.25 -4.49 28.72
C PHE A 239 -5.99 -4.27 29.54
N LYS A 240 -5.13 -5.28 29.68
CA LYS A 240 -3.93 -5.19 30.48
C LYS A 240 -2.73 -4.74 29.65
N ASP A 241 -2.47 -5.42 28.55
CA ASP A 241 -1.24 -5.26 27.76
C ASP A 241 -1.54 -4.95 26.27
N GLY A 242 -2.81 -4.72 25.92
CA GLY A 242 -3.23 -4.45 24.56
C GLY A 242 -2.92 -3.02 24.10
N GLU A 243 -2.72 -2.88 22.80
CA GLU A 243 -2.59 -1.58 22.13
C GLU A 243 -3.96 -0.92 21.94
N THR A 244 -4.07 0.37 22.16
CA THR A 244 -5.30 1.15 21.92
C THR A 244 -5.88 0.88 20.53
N ALA A 245 -7.18 0.57 20.49
CA ALA A 245 -7.90 0.31 19.25
C ALA A 245 -9.31 0.90 19.35
N ILE A 246 -9.69 1.71 18.36
CA ILE A 246 -10.99 2.40 18.30
C ILE A 246 -11.62 2.18 16.93
N THR A 247 -12.87 1.68 16.93
CA THR A 247 -13.66 1.42 15.74
C THR A 247 -15.05 2.02 15.90
N HIS A 248 -15.48 2.85 14.97
CA HIS A 248 -16.85 3.34 14.88
C HIS A 248 -17.62 2.49 13.88
N TYR A 249 -18.87 2.16 14.18
CA TYR A 249 -19.72 1.41 13.27
C TYR A 249 -21.09 2.05 13.10
N ARG A 250 -21.72 1.79 11.96
CA ARG A 250 -23.10 2.13 11.64
C ARG A 250 -23.72 1.01 10.82
N VAL A 251 -24.88 0.51 11.24
CA VAL A 251 -25.65 -0.47 10.49
C VAL A 251 -26.28 0.21 9.28
N LEU A 252 -26.09 -0.37 8.12
CA LEU A 252 -26.65 0.12 6.85
C LEU A 252 -27.94 -0.64 6.49
N GLU A 253 -27.93 -1.95 6.71
CA GLU A 253 -29.03 -2.83 6.34
C GLU A 253 -29.10 -4.04 7.28
N ARG A 254 -30.28 -4.57 7.52
CA ARG A 254 -30.56 -5.82 8.27
C ARG A 254 -31.39 -6.72 7.42
N LYS A 255 -30.91 -7.91 7.14
CA LYS A 255 -31.59 -8.87 6.29
C LYS A 255 -31.13 -10.30 6.58
N ASN A 256 -32.05 -11.25 6.55
CA ASN A 256 -31.77 -12.70 6.59
C ASN A 256 -30.84 -13.13 7.75
N GLY A 257 -31.03 -12.57 8.94
CA GLY A 257 -30.23 -12.90 10.13
C GLY A 257 -28.87 -12.26 10.16
N HIS A 258 -28.56 -11.32 9.23
CA HIS A 258 -27.29 -10.61 9.12
C HIS A 258 -27.47 -9.09 9.09
N SER A 259 -26.41 -8.37 9.41
CA SER A 259 -26.34 -6.92 9.27
C SER A 259 -25.17 -6.52 8.38
N LEU A 260 -25.44 -5.65 7.39
CA LEU A 260 -24.38 -4.92 6.66
C LEU A 260 -24.00 -3.70 7.49
N VAL A 261 -22.71 -3.56 7.77
CA VAL A 261 -22.18 -2.55 8.67
C VAL A 261 -21.08 -1.75 7.98
N SER A 262 -21.18 -0.41 8.03
CA SER A 262 -20.07 0.50 7.72
C SER A 262 -19.23 0.70 8.96
N LEU A 263 -17.89 0.62 8.80
CA LEU A 263 -16.96 0.78 9.90
C LEU A 263 -15.86 1.79 9.54
N LYS A 264 -15.59 2.71 10.47
CA LYS A 264 -14.49 3.67 10.37
C LYS A 264 -13.49 3.44 11.48
N LEU A 265 -12.20 3.51 11.12
CA LEU A 265 -11.10 3.22 12.03
C LEU A 265 -10.36 4.49 12.41
N GLU A 266 -10.20 4.76 13.72
CA GLU A 266 -9.19 5.70 14.20
C GLU A 266 -7.81 5.05 14.26
N THR A 267 -7.72 3.78 14.61
CA THR A 267 -6.49 2.99 14.70
C THR A 267 -6.49 1.87 13.65
N GLY A 268 -5.34 1.25 13.41
CA GLY A 268 -5.20 0.16 12.40
C GLY A 268 -4.49 -1.07 12.95
N ARG A 269 -5.01 -1.69 14.02
CA ARG A 269 -4.41 -2.90 14.60
C ARG A 269 -4.73 -4.14 13.78
N THR A 270 -3.85 -5.13 13.84
CA THR A 270 -4.07 -6.42 13.16
C THR A 270 -5.40 -7.02 13.58
N HIS A 271 -6.24 -7.41 12.60
CA HIS A 271 -7.57 -8.00 12.79
C HIS A 271 -8.56 -7.11 13.57
N GLN A 272 -8.33 -5.80 13.67
CA GLN A 272 -9.08 -4.92 14.56
C GLN A 272 -10.60 -5.03 14.40
N ILE A 273 -11.14 -4.85 13.20
CA ILE A 273 -12.59 -4.93 12.93
C ILE A 273 -13.13 -6.31 13.33
N ARG A 274 -12.43 -7.37 12.97
CA ARG A 274 -12.82 -8.76 13.18
C ARG A 274 -12.99 -9.06 14.67
N ILE A 275 -12.04 -8.61 15.49
CA ILE A 275 -12.05 -8.79 16.94
C ILE A 275 -13.06 -7.88 17.61
N HIS A 276 -13.16 -6.63 17.21
CA HIS A 276 -14.11 -5.68 17.77
C HIS A 276 -15.54 -6.13 17.56
N MET A 277 -15.90 -6.58 16.35
CA MET A 277 -17.26 -7.09 16.08
C MET A 277 -17.54 -8.40 16.83
N LYS A 278 -16.54 -9.29 16.96
CA LYS A 278 -16.66 -10.48 17.82
C LYS A 278 -16.87 -10.10 19.29
N TYR A 279 -16.16 -9.10 19.78
CA TYR A 279 -16.26 -8.62 21.16
C TYR A 279 -17.67 -8.07 21.49
N LEU A 280 -18.32 -7.41 20.53
CA LEU A 280 -19.72 -6.98 20.65
C LEU A 280 -20.73 -8.14 20.58
N GLY A 281 -20.32 -9.34 20.22
CA GLY A 281 -21.23 -10.48 20.03
C GLY A 281 -21.73 -10.64 18.58
N TYR A 282 -21.27 -9.81 17.65
CA TYR A 282 -21.66 -9.81 16.24
C TYR A 282 -20.47 -10.11 15.33
N PRO A 283 -19.90 -11.32 15.37
CA PRO A 283 -18.72 -11.64 14.56
C PRO A 283 -19.02 -11.59 13.06
N LEU A 284 -18.00 -11.30 12.25
CA LEU A 284 -18.11 -11.34 10.80
C LEU A 284 -18.43 -12.76 10.33
N ILE A 285 -19.32 -12.88 9.35
CA ILE A 285 -19.55 -14.18 8.70
C ILE A 285 -18.33 -14.62 7.90
N GLY A 286 -18.11 -15.95 7.83
CA GLY A 286 -16.99 -16.54 7.10
C GLY A 286 -15.61 -16.26 7.70
N ASP A 287 -15.53 -15.72 8.91
CA ASP A 287 -14.24 -15.47 9.57
C ASP A 287 -13.70 -16.74 10.23
N TYR A 288 -12.82 -17.44 9.55
CA TYR A 288 -12.26 -18.72 9.98
C TYR A 288 -11.56 -18.70 11.35
N LEU A 289 -11.05 -17.53 11.81
CA LEU A 289 -10.40 -17.40 13.11
C LEU A 289 -11.38 -17.06 14.24
N TYR A 290 -12.35 -16.20 13.96
CA TYR A 290 -13.18 -15.58 14.99
C TYR A 290 -14.65 -15.99 14.94
N ASN A 291 -15.10 -16.54 13.82
CA ASN A 291 -16.41 -17.13 13.59
C ASN A 291 -16.32 -18.22 12.52
N PRO A 292 -15.99 -19.47 12.87
CA PRO A 292 -15.70 -20.53 11.92
C PRO A 292 -16.93 -21.05 11.14
N ASP A 293 -18.08 -20.38 11.23
CA ASP A 293 -19.26 -20.66 10.41
C ASP A 293 -19.04 -20.20 8.97
N MET A 294 -18.81 -21.16 8.07
CA MET A 294 -18.51 -20.94 6.64
C MET A 294 -19.71 -21.18 5.72
N ASN A 295 -20.94 -21.26 6.27
CA ASN A 295 -22.13 -21.62 5.49
C ASN A 295 -22.48 -20.59 4.40
N TYR A 296 -22.14 -19.33 4.60
CA TYR A 296 -22.48 -18.24 3.70
C TYR A 296 -21.32 -17.73 2.87
N LEU A 297 -20.11 -17.74 3.44
CA LEU A 297 -18.92 -17.22 2.80
C LEU A 297 -17.68 -17.95 3.30
N SER A 298 -16.72 -18.26 2.41
CA SER A 298 -15.49 -18.99 2.75
C SER A 298 -14.35 -18.08 3.20
N ARG A 299 -14.62 -16.82 3.49
CA ARG A 299 -13.67 -15.79 3.96
C ARG A 299 -14.39 -14.80 4.87
N GLN A 300 -13.63 -14.03 5.67
CA GLN A 300 -14.26 -12.95 6.43
C GLN A 300 -14.96 -11.96 5.47
N ALA A 301 -16.23 -11.68 5.73
CA ALA A 301 -17.02 -10.70 5.00
C ALA A 301 -16.58 -9.28 5.37
N LEU A 302 -15.39 -8.90 4.89
CA LEU A 302 -14.77 -7.62 5.14
C LEU A 302 -14.18 -7.04 3.86
N HIS A 303 -14.48 -5.75 3.61
CA HIS A 303 -14.09 -5.04 2.40
C HIS A 303 -13.68 -3.61 2.73
N SER A 304 -12.49 -3.20 2.32
CA SER A 304 -12.03 -1.81 2.38
C SER A 304 -12.73 -1.01 1.28
N TYR A 305 -13.88 -0.45 1.61
CA TYR A 305 -14.83 0.12 0.66
C TYR A 305 -14.37 1.46 0.10
N ARG A 306 -13.98 2.38 1.00
CA ARG A 306 -13.63 3.74 0.62
C ARG A 306 -12.38 4.20 1.36
N MET A 307 -11.53 4.93 0.66
CA MET A 307 -10.35 5.57 1.22
C MET A 307 -10.20 6.98 0.66
N SER A 308 -9.95 7.96 1.56
CA SER A 308 -9.66 9.33 1.16
C SER A 308 -8.47 9.91 1.94
N PHE A 309 -7.68 10.73 1.25
CA PHE A 309 -6.46 11.35 1.77
C PHE A 309 -6.06 12.54 0.89
N ILE A 310 -5.09 13.32 1.37
CA ILE A 310 -4.43 14.34 0.55
C ILE A 310 -3.27 13.69 -0.21
N HIS A 311 -3.18 13.92 -1.51
CA HIS A 311 -2.09 13.37 -2.32
C HIS A 311 -0.73 13.84 -1.79
N PRO A 312 0.26 12.94 -1.56
CA PRO A 312 1.48 13.27 -0.83
C PRO A 312 2.35 14.34 -1.51
N ILE A 313 2.24 14.51 -2.82
CA ILE A 313 3.07 15.46 -3.58
C ILE A 313 2.26 16.64 -4.10
N THR A 314 1.10 16.40 -4.73
CA THR A 314 0.30 17.48 -5.32
C THR A 314 -0.51 18.26 -4.29
N GLY A 315 -0.81 17.66 -3.13
CA GLY A 315 -1.68 18.27 -2.11
C GLY A 315 -3.17 18.24 -2.45
N GLU A 316 -3.56 17.56 -3.52
CA GLU A 316 -4.95 17.45 -3.95
C GLU A 316 -5.70 16.42 -3.07
N PHE A 317 -6.98 16.67 -2.81
CA PHE A 317 -7.84 15.70 -2.14
C PHE A 317 -8.17 14.56 -3.10
N MET A 318 -7.94 13.33 -2.63
CA MET A 318 -8.20 12.10 -3.39
C MET A 318 -9.19 11.23 -2.64
N GLU A 319 -10.14 10.64 -3.37
CA GLU A 319 -11.07 9.64 -2.83
C GLU A 319 -11.22 8.47 -3.81
N PHE A 320 -11.14 7.25 -3.28
CA PHE A 320 -11.26 6.01 -4.04
C PHE A 320 -12.29 5.10 -3.42
N ILE A 321 -13.14 4.52 -4.26
CA ILE A 321 -14.19 3.59 -3.88
C ILE A 321 -13.98 2.28 -4.64
N ALA A 322 -13.89 1.17 -3.91
CA ALA A 322 -13.97 -0.16 -4.49
C ALA A 322 -15.42 -0.69 -4.33
N PRO A 323 -16.10 -1.11 -5.38
CA PRO A 323 -17.45 -1.64 -5.27
C PRO A 323 -17.47 -2.89 -4.39
N LEU A 324 -18.56 -3.09 -3.64
CA LEU A 324 -18.73 -4.28 -2.82
C LEU A 324 -18.59 -5.54 -3.69
N PRO A 325 -17.76 -6.51 -3.33
CA PRO A 325 -17.55 -7.69 -4.16
C PRO A 325 -18.79 -8.59 -4.23
N GLU A 326 -18.96 -9.27 -5.36
CA GLU A 326 -20.17 -10.08 -5.67
C GLU A 326 -20.49 -11.11 -4.61
N ASP A 327 -19.50 -11.75 -4.00
CA ASP A 327 -19.71 -12.75 -2.96
C ASP A 327 -20.39 -12.15 -1.71
N MET A 328 -20.05 -10.91 -1.36
CA MET A 328 -20.73 -10.18 -0.29
C MET A 328 -22.09 -9.62 -0.74
N GLN A 329 -22.22 -9.14 -1.98
CA GLN A 329 -23.50 -8.65 -2.52
C GLN A 329 -24.56 -9.74 -2.49
N ARG A 330 -24.22 -10.97 -2.88
CA ARG A 330 -25.19 -12.10 -2.88
C ARG A 330 -25.82 -12.34 -1.52
N ILE A 331 -25.07 -12.17 -0.43
CA ILE A 331 -25.59 -12.41 0.94
C ILE A 331 -26.64 -11.39 1.33
N ILE A 332 -26.47 -10.13 0.99
CA ILE A 332 -27.42 -9.05 1.30
C ILE A 332 -28.53 -8.93 0.26
N SER A 333 -28.36 -9.54 -0.93
CA SER A 333 -29.40 -9.56 -1.96
C SER A 333 -30.41 -10.71 -1.76
N LEU A 334 -30.02 -11.77 -1.05
CA LEU A 334 -30.89 -12.89 -0.69
C LEU A 334 -31.90 -12.46 0.36
#